data_d3424ac4e2d2b7bbd46fe3b975c98d89
#
_entry.id   d3424ac4e2d2b7bbd46fe3b975c98d89
#
_cell.length_a   1.000
_cell.length_b   1.000
_cell.length_c   1.000
_cell.angle_alpha   90.00
_cell.angle_beta   90.00
_cell.angle_gamma   90.00
#
_symmetry.space_group_name_H-M   'P 1'
#
loop_
_entity.id
_entity.type
_entity.pdbx_description
1 polymer ?
#
loop_
_entity_poly.entity_id
_entity_poly.type
_entity_poly.pdbx_seq_one_letter_code
_entity_poly.pdbx_strand_id
1 'polypeptide(L)'
;MPRGRGRGPQMSNEKAKDFKGTMKKLMAYLSAYKIGIFFVIVFAIGSTIFNIVGPKILGKATTEIFKGLVRKVSGGSGIDFDKIAHIALTLLCLYLTSAVFSFVQGYIMTGVSQKLTYRLRKEISEKINRLPMNYFDKQTHGEVLSRITNDVDTLSQSLNQSATQVITSTTTIIGVLIMMLSISPLMTVVALLILPVSMGLISVIVKRSQKYFMSQQEYLGHVNGQVEEIYGGHNIIKAFNKEEDVIATFKRDNDILYTSAWKSQFLSGMMMPIMQFVGNLGYVGEVILGGYLAMKGTIQVGDIQSFIQYVRSFTMPIQQVAQVANMLQSTAAASERVFEFLEEKEEDQTVENPVCIDKLEGSVSFDHVHFGYNPDHTIINDFSVDVKPGQKVAIVGPTGAGKTTMIKLLMRFYDVGSGSIKVDGHDVRDFNRDDLRKMFGMVLQDTWLFKGSIEDNIRYGRLDATHEEVVEAAKAARAHRFIKTLPGGYQMELNEEASNVSQGQKQLLTIARAMLADPKILILDEATSSVDTRTEIQIQKAMDQLMKGRTSFVIAHRLSTIRDADVILVMKDGDIVEQGNHEELLAQNGFYAELYNSQFERSA
;
A
#
# COMPACT_ATOMS: atom_id res chain seq x y z
N MET A 1 15.70 11.00 -16.34
CA MET A 1 15.24 10.11 -15.24
C MET A 1 14.37 9.02 -15.86
N PRO A 2 14.63 7.73 -15.67
CA PRO A 2 13.75 6.68 -16.15
C PRO A 2 12.46 6.70 -15.29
N ARG A 3 11.34 7.04 -15.91
CA ARG A 3 10.01 6.97 -15.32
C ARG A 3 9.75 5.52 -14.89
N GLY A 4 9.60 5.31 -13.58
CA GLY A 4 9.20 4.03 -13.03
C GLY A 4 7.90 3.57 -13.67
N ARG A 5 7.93 2.35 -14.20
CA ARG A 5 6.74 1.65 -14.70
C ARG A 5 5.74 1.55 -13.54
N GLY A 6 4.69 2.33 -13.59
CA GLY A 6 3.53 2.16 -12.74
C GLY A 6 2.93 0.78 -13.03
N ARG A 7 3.26 -0.21 -12.22
CA ARG A 7 2.48 -1.43 -12.15
C ARG A 7 1.14 -1.05 -11.55
N GLY A 8 0.08 -1.11 -12.36
CA GLY A 8 -1.30 -1.11 -11.86
C GLY A 8 -1.46 -2.19 -10.79
N PRO A 9 -2.57 -2.19 -10.02
CA PRO A 9 -2.77 -3.14 -8.94
C PRO A 9 -2.85 -4.57 -9.50
N GLN A 10 -1.71 -5.15 -9.81
CA GLN A 10 -1.57 -6.59 -9.96
C GLN A 10 -1.77 -7.15 -8.55
N MET A 11 -2.84 -7.93 -8.35
CA MET A 11 -2.81 -8.96 -7.32
C MET A 11 -1.51 -9.73 -7.55
N SER A 12 -0.48 -9.39 -6.80
CA SER A 12 0.82 -10.04 -6.94
C SER A 12 0.62 -11.50 -6.53
N ASN A 13 0.80 -12.40 -7.46
CA ASN A 13 0.95 -13.83 -7.20
C ASN A 13 2.30 -14.11 -6.52
N GLU A 14 2.83 -13.12 -5.80
CA GLU A 14 4.05 -13.25 -5.04
C GLU A 14 3.80 -14.14 -3.83
N LYS A 15 4.51 -15.24 -3.82
CA LYS A 15 4.53 -16.14 -2.67
C LYS A 15 5.42 -15.53 -1.61
N ALA A 16 4.99 -15.59 -0.35
CA ALA A 16 5.83 -15.20 0.78
C ALA A 16 7.16 -15.97 0.75
N LYS A 17 8.27 -15.25 0.96
CA LYS A 17 9.62 -15.83 1.03
C LYS A 17 9.78 -16.69 2.27
N ASP A 18 9.31 -16.20 3.43
CA ASP A 18 9.25 -16.93 4.70
C ASP A 18 7.83 -17.05 5.22
N PHE A 19 7.08 -18.01 4.66
CA PHE A 19 5.70 -18.29 5.08
C PHE A 19 5.59 -18.62 6.58
N LYS A 20 6.51 -19.46 7.13
CA LYS A 20 6.41 -19.91 8.52
C LYS A 20 6.72 -18.80 9.51
N GLY A 21 7.78 -18.02 9.29
CA GLY A 21 8.16 -16.90 10.13
C GLY A 21 7.08 -15.81 10.13
N THR A 22 6.56 -15.48 8.97
CA THR A 22 5.49 -14.47 8.80
C THR A 22 4.20 -14.89 9.49
N MET A 23 3.77 -16.14 9.32
CA MET A 23 2.57 -16.66 10.01
C MET A 23 2.76 -16.70 11.54
N LYS A 24 3.96 -16.99 12.03
CA LYS A 24 4.26 -16.94 13.47
C LYS A 24 4.14 -15.51 14.02
N LYS A 25 4.64 -14.50 13.29
CA LYS A 25 4.49 -13.09 13.65
C LYS A 25 3.02 -12.68 13.65
N LEU A 26 2.26 -13.05 12.61
CA LEU A 26 0.82 -12.79 12.55
C LEU A 26 0.07 -13.42 13.72
N MET A 27 0.38 -14.66 14.08
CA MET A 27 -0.20 -15.32 15.25
C MET A 27 0.18 -14.64 16.57
N ALA A 28 1.37 -14.06 16.67
CA ALA A 28 1.78 -13.26 17.83
C ALA A 28 0.91 -11.99 17.96
N TYR A 29 0.63 -11.29 16.87
CA TYR A 29 -0.30 -10.15 16.86
C TYR A 29 -1.73 -10.57 17.24
N LEU A 30 -2.20 -11.71 16.75
CA LEU A 30 -3.51 -12.28 17.07
C LEU A 30 -3.61 -12.78 18.52
N SER A 31 -2.50 -13.10 19.18
CA SER A 31 -2.48 -13.58 20.56
C SER A 31 -3.08 -12.58 21.56
N ALA A 32 -3.05 -11.27 21.25
CA ALA A 32 -3.73 -10.25 22.03
C ALA A 32 -5.26 -10.44 22.07
N TYR A 33 -5.82 -11.18 21.10
CA TYR A 33 -7.26 -11.42 20.94
C TYR A 33 -7.64 -12.89 21.19
N LYS A 34 -6.79 -13.67 21.88
CA LYS A 34 -6.95 -15.12 22.12
C LYS A 34 -8.32 -15.53 22.68
N ILE A 35 -8.89 -14.73 23.56
CA ILE A 35 -10.22 -15.00 24.15
C ILE A 35 -11.30 -14.89 23.07
N GLY A 36 -11.28 -13.84 22.25
CA GLY A 36 -12.22 -13.67 21.14
C GLY A 36 -12.11 -14.81 20.13
N ILE A 37 -10.87 -15.19 19.76
CA ILE A 37 -10.60 -16.30 18.82
C ILE A 37 -11.09 -17.64 19.39
N PHE A 38 -10.90 -17.88 20.67
CA PHE A 38 -11.43 -19.07 21.34
C PHE A 38 -12.96 -19.18 21.20
N PHE A 39 -13.69 -18.09 21.47
CA PHE A 39 -15.14 -18.08 21.29
C PHE A 39 -15.54 -18.25 19.81
N VAL A 40 -14.81 -17.64 18.87
CA VAL A 40 -15.03 -17.86 17.43
C VAL A 40 -14.93 -19.35 17.08
N ILE A 41 -13.92 -20.06 17.58
CA ILE A 41 -13.73 -21.49 17.34
C ILE A 41 -14.90 -22.29 17.94
N VAL A 42 -15.27 -22.03 19.19
CA VAL A 42 -16.37 -22.74 19.87
C VAL A 42 -17.69 -22.55 19.14
N PHE A 43 -18.06 -21.31 18.80
CA PHE A 43 -19.30 -21.02 18.09
C PHE A 43 -19.29 -21.54 16.65
N ALA A 44 -18.14 -21.52 15.95
CA ALA A 44 -18.00 -22.09 14.62
C ALA A 44 -18.23 -23.62 14.62
N ILE A 45 -17.58 -24.32 15.54
CA ILE A 45 -17.76 -25.77 15.71
C ILE A 45 -19.20 -26.08 16.10
N GLY A 46 -19.77 -25.37 17.08
CA GLY A 46 -21.14 -25.58 17.54
C GLY A 46 -22.17 -25.36 16.43
N SER A 47 -22.08 -24.24 15.70
CA SER A 47 -22.94 -23.97 14.53
C SER A 47 -22.85 -25.07 13.48
N THR A 48 -21.62 -25.52 13.17
CA THR A 48 -21.37 -26.55 12.17
C THR A 48 -21.94 -27.91 12.61
N ILE A 49 -21.79 -28.29 13.88
CA ILE A 49 -22.39 -29.54 14.42
C ILE A 49 -23.89 -29.54 14.26
N PHE A 50 -24.57 -28.43 14.60
CA PHE A 50 -26.02 -28.32 14.44
C PHE A 50 -26.44 -28.47 12.98
N ASN A 51 -25.69 -27.90 12.03
CA ASN A 51 -25.95 -28.06 10.61
C ASN A 51 -25.74 -29.52 10.13
N ILE A 52 -24.74 -30.23 10.67
CA ILE A 52 -24.44 -31.62 10.30
C ILE A 52 -25.51 -32.58 10.82
N VAL A 53 -26.10 -32.32 11.97
CA VAL A 53 -27.14 -33.18 12.54
C VAL A 53 -28.48 -33.03 11.79
N GLY A 54 -28.75 -31.88 11.19
CA GLY A 54 -30.00 -31.54 10.51
C GLY A 54 -30.47 -32.60 9.50
N PRO A 55 -29.66 -33.05 8.53
CA PRO A 55 -30.05 -34.05 7.54
C PRO A 55 -30.52 -35.37 8.14
N LYS A 56 -29.90 -35.83 9.23
CA LYS A 56 -30.30 -37.06 9.91
C LYS A 56 -31.69 -36.94 10.58
N ILE A 57 -31.99 -35.78 11.16
CA ILE A 57 -33.30 -35.51 11.74
C ILE A 57 -34.35 -35.40 10.64
N LEU A 58 -34.05 -34.72 9.54
CA LEU A 58 -34.92 -34.61 8.37
C LEU A 58 -35.22 -36.00 7.76
N GLY A 59 -34.23 -36.90 7.71
CA GLY A 59 -34.42 -38.27 7.27
C GLY A 59 -35.40 -39.06 8.13
N LYS A 60 -35.46 -38.78 9.46
CA LYS A 60 -36.49 -39.39 10.33
C LYS A 60 -37.90 -38.96 9.93
N ALA A 61 -38.10 -37.69 9.54
CA ALA A 61 -39.39 -37.21 9.03
C ALA A 61 -39.81 -37.94 7.77
N THR A 62 -38.88 -38.08 6.80
CA THR A 62 -39.10 -38.81 5.56
C THR A 62 -39.45 -40.28 5.81
N THR A 63 -38.76 -40.93 6.74
CA THR A 63 -39.03 -42.29 7.15
C THR A 63 -40.44 -42.43 7.75
N GLU A 64 -40.87 -41.49 8.60
CA GLU A 64 -42.20 -41.51 9.22
C GLU A 64 -43.31 -41.27 8.21
N ILE A 65 -43.09 -40.39 7.20
CA ILE A 65 -44.00 -40.20 6.07
C ILE A 65 -44.15 -41.54 5.30
N PHE A 66 -43.03 -42.18 4.97
CA PHE A 66 -43.04 -43.44 4.25
C PHE A 66 -43.77 -44.55 5.04
N LYS A 67 -43.46 -44.71 6.33
CA LYS A 67 -44.15 -45.68 7.20
C LYS A 67 -45.64 -45.38 7.31
N GLY A 68 -46.03 -44.10 7.35
CA GLY A 68 -47.41 -43.65 7.37
C GLY A 68 -48.18 -43.99 6.10
N LEU A 69 -47.50 -43.82 4.95
CA LEU A 69 -48.08 -44.26 3.66
C LEU A 69 -48.29 -45.74 3.59
N VAL A 70 -47.31 -46.54 4.00
CA VAL A 70 -47.43 -48.01 4.07
C VAL A 70 -48.57 -48.43 5.00
N ARG A 71 -48.65 -47.82 6.20
CA ARG A 71 -49.78 -48.07 7.14
C ARG A 71 -51.13 -47.74 6.52
N LYS A 72 -51.23 -46.63 5.76
CA LYS A 72 -52.47 -46.23 5.10
C LYS A 72 -52.89 -47.25 4.01
N VAL A 73 -51.95 -47.72 3.22
CA VAL A 73 -52.20 -48.72 2.19
C VAL A 73 -52.62 -50.06 2.84
N SER A 74 -52.08 -50.37 4.03
CA SER A 74 -52.43 -51.59 4.79
C SER A 74 -53.71 -51.47 5.65
N GLY A 75 -54.50 -50.36 5.49
CA GLY A 75 -55.77 -50.13 6.21
C GLY A 75 -55.65 -49.54 7.61
N GLY A 76 -54.46 -49.00 7.96
CA GLY A 76 -54.22 -48.39 9.28
C GLY A 76 -54.40 -46.87 9.34
N SER A 77 -53.97 -46.26 10.44
CA SER A 77 -54.18 -44.83 10.81
C SER A 77 -53.49 -43.78 9.91
N GLY A 78 -52.67 -44.22 8.92
CA GLY A 78 -52.01 -43.29 8.00
C GLY A 78 -50.79 -42.58 8.59
N ILE A 79 -50.54 -41.33 8.14
CA ILE A 79 -49.37 -40.51 8.51
C ILE A 79 -49.63 -39.85 9.88
N ASP A 80 -48.65 -39.94 10.77
CA ASP A 80 -48.61 -39.28 12.06
C ASP A 80 -48.06 -37.84 11.90
N PHE A 81 -48.97 -36.88 11.71
CA PHE A 81 -48.63 -35.47 11.54
C PHE A 81 -48.07 -34.82 12.81
N ASP A 82 -48.48 -35.28 13.99
CA ASP A 82 -48.00 -34.73 15.27
C ASP A 82 -46.50 -35.03 15.43
N LYS A 83 -46.11 -36.26 15.10
CA LYS A 83 -44.72 -36.68 15.16
C LYS A 83 -43.85 -35.95 14.13
N ILE A 84 -44.39 -35.71 12.93
CA ILE A 84 -43.70 -34.89 11.91
C ILE A 84 -43.56 -33.44 12.36
N ALA A 85 -44.60 -32.86 12.97
CA ALA A 85 -44.56 -31.51 13.52
C ALA A 85 -43.48 -31.37 14.61
N HIS A 86 -43.35 -32.35 15.52
CA HIS A 86 -42.29 -32.38 16.53
C HIS A 86 -40.90 -32.44 15.89
N ILE A 87 -40.68 -33.24 14.83
CA ILE A 87 -39.43 -33.31 14.11
C ILE A 87 -39.12 -31.98 13.41
N ALA A 88 -40.12 -31.37 12.77
CA ALA A 88 -39.98 -30.06 12.11
C ALA A 88 -39.64 -28.93 13.10
N LEU A 89 -40.29 -28.90 14.26
CA LEU A 89 -40.00 -27.95 15.32
C LEU A 89 -38.59 -28.13 15.88
N THR A 90 -38.16 -29.39 16.07
CA THR A 90 -36.78 -29.69 16.51
C THR A 90 -35.75 -29.17 15.48
N LEU A 91 -36.01 -29.40 14.18
CA LEU A 91 -35.15 -28.85 13.10
C LEU A 91 -35.12 -27.34 13.11
N LEU A 92 -36.27 -26.69 13.27
CA LEU A 92 -36.34 -25.24 13.33
C LEU A 92 -35.52 -24.68 14.51
N CYS A 93 -35.68 -25.25 15.70
CA CYS A 93 -34.89 -24.84 16.88
C CYS A 93 -33.39 -25.05 16.65
N LEU A 94 -32.99 -26.16 16.05
CA LEU A 94 -31.59 -26.50 15.74
C LEU A 94 -30.99 -25.52 14.75
N TYR A 95 -31.68 -25.19 13.66
CA TYR A 95 -31.19 -24.22 12.68
C TYR A 95 -31.18 -22.79 13.22
N LEU A 96 -32.16 -22.39 14.03
CA LEU A 96 -32.15 -21.09 14.72
C LEU A 96 -30.93 -20.98 15.66
N THR A 97 -30.67 -22.02 16.46
CA THR A 97 -29.48 -22.05 17.34
C THR A 97 -28.17 -21.96 16.52
N SER A 98 -28.10 -22.71 15.41
CA SER A 98 -26.96 -22.64 14.50
C SER A 98 -26.77 -21.23 13.91
N ALA A 99 -27.88 -20.57 13.51
CA ALA A 99 -27.83 -19.20 12.96
C ALA A 99 -27.33 -18.20 14.01
N VAL A 100 -27.83 -18.31 15.27
CA VAL A 100 -27.34 -17.46 16.37
C VAL A 100 -25.85 -17.66 16.63
N PHE A 101 -25.39 -18.92 16.65
CA PHE A 101 -23.95 -19.21 16.84
C PHE A 101 -23.10 -18.65 15.69
N SER A 102 -23.55 -18.80 14.46
CA SER A 102 -22.88 -18.26 13.29
C SER A 102 -22.84 -16.73 13.32
N PHE A 103 -23.94 -16.09 13.74
CA PHE A 103 -24.00 -14.63 13.89
C PHE A 103 -23.02 -14.14 14.96
N VAL A 104 -23.02 -14.73 16.15
CA VAL A 104 -22.11 -14.36 17.25
C VAL A 104 -20.65 -14.54 16.84
N GLN A 105 -20.35 -15.67 16.21
CA GLN A 105 -19.03 -15.95 15.66
C GLN A 105 -18.57 -14.89 14.67
N GLY A 106 -19.40 -14.54 13.69
CA GLY A 106 -19.11 -13.52 12.69
C GLY A 106 -18.90 -12.14 13.32
N TYR A 107 -19.74 -11.76 14.28
CA TYR A 107 -19.62 -10.50 15.01
C TYR A 107 -18.29 -10.38 15.77
N ILE A 108 -17.91 -11.44 16.51
CA ILE A 108 -16.64 -11.46 17.26
C ILE A 108 -15.45 -11.41 16.27
N MET A 109 -15.48 -12.24 15.21
CA MET A 109 -14.36 -12.30 14.25
C MET A 109 -14.15 -10.99 13.51
N THR A 110 -15.23 -10.32 13.08
CA THR A 110 -15.18 -8.99 12.48
C THR A 110 -14.58 -7.98 13.46
N GLY A 111 -15.00 -8.02 14.73
CA GLY A 111 -14.43 -7.15 15.78
C GLY A 111 -12.92 -7.36 15.98
N VAL A 112 -12.46 -8.61 16.00
CA VAL A 112 -11.03 -8.95 16.10
C VAL A 112 -10.25 -8.45 14.88
N SER A 113 -10.76 -8.72 13.69
CA SER A 113 -10.13 -8.30 12.44
C SER A 113 -10.00 -6.78 12.33
N GLN A 114 -11.06 -6.02 12.64
CA GLN A 114 -11.04 -4.56 12.59
C GLN A 114 -10.09 -3.93 13.62
N LYS A 115 -10.02 -4.49 14.84
CA LYS A 115 -9.06 -4.03 15.86
C LYS A 115 -7.62 -4.27 15.44
N LEU A 116 -7.33 -5.42 14.83
CA LEU A 116 -6.00 -5.71 14.29
C LEU A 116 -5.64 -4.74 13.15
N THR A 117 -6.56 -4.53 12.21
CA THR A 117 -6.40 -3.57 11.10
C THR A 117 -6.10 -2.16 11.59
N TYR A 118 -6.89 -1.68 12.56
CA TYR A 118 -6.68 -0.37 13.18
C TYR A 118 -5.29 -0.27 13.81
N ARG A 119 -4.88 -1.30 14.55
CA ARG A 119 -3.56 -1.35 15.19
C ARG A 119 -2.43 -1.30 14.17
N LEU A 120 -2.49 -2.15 13.12
CA LEU A 120 -1.46 -2.17 12.08
C LEU A 120 -1.36 -0.83 11.33
N ARG A 121 -2.50 -0.23 10.97
CA ARG A 121 -2.50 1.09 10.32
C ARG A 121 -1.91 2.18 11.21
N LYS A 122 -2.21 2.14 12.51
CA LYS A 122 -1.62 3.06 13.49
C LYS A 122 -0.10 2.88 13.57
N GLU A 123 0.38 1.64 13.77
CA GLU A 123 1.82 1.33 13.84
C GLU A 123 2.56 1.72 12.54
N ILE A 124 1.97 1.46 11.36
CA ILE A 124 2.53 1.90 10.08
C ILE A 124 2.59 3.43 9.98
N SER A 125 1.52 4.13 10.35
CA SER A 125 1.47 5.60 10.30
C SER A 125 2.49 6.24 11.23
N GLU A 126 2.68 5.70 12.44
CA GLU A 126 3.72 6.15 13.37
C GLU A 126 5.12 5.85 12.81
N LYS A 127 5.30 4.67 12.22
CA LYS A 127 6.57 4.23 11.64
C LYS A 127 7.03 5.11 10.48
N ILE A 128 6.11 5.52 9.59
CA ILE A 128 6.42 6.42 8.46
C ILE A 128 7.14 7.68 8.93
N ASN A 129 6.71 8.26 10.04
CA ASN A 129 7.29 9.50 10.56
C ASN A 129 8.64 9.29 11.26
N ARG A 130 9.06 8.05 11.50
CA ARG A 130 10.33 7.70 12.18
C ARG A 130 11.36 7.08 11.25
N LEU A 131 10.98 6.78 10.00
CA LEU A 131 11.90 6.18 9.04
C LEU A 131 12.89 7.22 8.49
N PRO A 132 14.16 6.81 8.25
CA PRO A 132 15.16 7.69 7.65
C PRO A 132 14.83 8.00 6.18
N MET A 133 15.31 9.14 5.69
CA MET A 133 15.10 9.58 4.31
C MET A 133 15.62 8.57 3.27
N ASN A 134 16.71 7.85 3.60
CA ASN A 134 17.26 6.78 2.77
C ASN A 134 16.26 5.67 2.42
N TYR A 135 15.28 5.41 3.28
CA TYR A 135 14.21 4.45 3.00
C TYR A 135 13.33 4.96 1.85
N PHE A 136 12.91 6.23 1.91
CA PHE A 136 12.02 6.84 0.91
C PHE A 136 12.73 7.11 -0.43
N ASP A 137 14.02 7.37 -0.42
CA ASP A 137 14.81 7.52 -1.67
C ASP A 137 14.92 6.19 -2.44
N LYS A 138 14.80 5.03 -1.76
CA LYS A 138 14.86 3.68 -2.37
C LYS A 138 13.51 3.10 -2.76
N GLN A 139 12.42 3.57 -2.15
CA GLN A 139 11.06 3.06 -2.36
C GLN A 139 10.21 4.07 -3.13
N THR A 140 9.25 3.59 -3.90
CA THR A 140 8.28 4.49 -4.53
C THR A 140 7.15 4.86 -3.55
N HIS A 141 6.62 6.09 -3.66
CA HIS A 141 5.48 6.52 -2.84
C HIS A 141 4.27 5.58 -2.95
N GLY A 142 4.00 5.08 -4.16
CA GLY A 142 2.91 4.12 -4.41
C GLY A 142 3.10 2.80 -3.67
N GLU A 143 4.33 2.34 -3.51
CA GLU A 143 4.66 1.09 -2.82
C GLU A 143 4.42 1.21 -1.30
N VAL A 144 4.84 2.31 -0.70
CA VAL A 144 4.58 2.61 0.72
C VAL A 144 3.07 2.75 0.98
N LEU A 145 2.36 3.50 0.13
CA LEU A 145 0.91 3.67 0.24
C LEU A 145 0.17 2.35 0.11
N SER A 146 0.59 1.47 -0.82
CA SER A 146 -0.01 0.15 -1.02
C SER A 146 0.10 -0.74 0.23
N ARG A 147 1.17 -0.62 1.02
CA ARG A 147 1.33 -1.36 2.30
C ARG A 147 0.30 -0.96 3.34
N ILE A 148 -0.01 0.35 3.43
CA ILE A 148 -0.99 0.88 4.40
C ILE A 148 -2.42 0.50 4.01
N THR A 149 -2.72 0.52 2.72
CA THR A 149 -4.07 0.29 2.19
C THR A 149 -4.27 -1.16 1.80
N ASN A 150 -3.70 -1.58 0.68
CA ASN A 150 -4.01 -2.87 0.06
C ASN A 150 -3.54 -4.08 0.88
N ASP A 151 -2.33 -4.03 1.45
CA ASP A 151 -1.79 -5.17 2.21
C ASP A 151 -2.52 -5.35 3.54
N VAL A 152 -2.81 -4.26 4.25
CA VAL A 152 -3.58 -4.33 5.50
C VAL A 152 -5.04 -4.75 5.25
N ASP A 153 -5.67 -4.30 4.14
CA ASP A 153 -7.01 -4.74 3.75
C ASP A 153 -7.03 -6.22 3.34
N THR A 154 -6.02 -6.68 2.63
CA THR A 154 -5.85 -8.10 2.30
C THR A 154 -5.76 -8.95 3.57
N LEU A 155 -5.00 -8.50 4.58
CA LEU A 155 -4.94 -9.14 5.89
C LEU A 155 -6.30 -9.20 6.57
N SER A 156 -7.03 -8.07 6.59
CA SER A 156 -8.34 -7.97 7.22
C SER A 156 -9.36 -8.92 6.59
N GLN A 157 -9.48 -8.90 5.26
CA GLN A 157 -10.40 -9.76 4.51
C GLN A 157 -10.05 -11.23 4.66
N SER A 158 -8.77 -11.56 4.55
CA SER A 158 -8.29 -12.93 4.66
C SER A 158 -8.52 -13.51 6.05
N LEU A 159 -8.29 -12.74 7.11
CA LEU A 159 -8.55 -13.20 8.48
C LEU A 159 -10.03 -13.48 8.71
N ASN A 160 -10.91 -12.59 8.24
CA ASN A 160 -12.36 -12.80 8.38
C ASN A 160 -12.83 -14.06 7.65
N GLN A 161 -12.37 -14.30 6.43
CA GLN A 161 -12.84 -15.41 5.60
C GLN A 161 -12.07 -16.70 5.89
N SER A 162 -10.73 -16.67 5.90
CA SER A 162 -9.92 -17.88 5.97
C SER A 162 -9.98 -18.57 7.32
N ALA A 163 -9.90 -17.83 8.43
CA ALA A 163 -9.88 -18.44 9.75
C ALA A 163 -11.20 -19.17 10.03
N THR A 164 -12.33 -18.50 9.77
CA THR A 164 -13.66 -19.10 9.91
C THR A 164 -13.85 -20.29 8.97
N GLN A 165 -13.46 -20.13 7.68
CA GLN A 165 -13.63 -21.13 6.65
C GLN A 165 -12.86 -22.42 6.95
N VAL A 166 -11.60 -22.31 7.43
CA VAL A 166 -10.80 -23.49 7.82
C VAL A 166 -11.48 -24.27 8.91
N ILE A 167 -11.94 -23.58 9.97
CA ILE A 167 -12.59 -24.23 11.13
C ILE A 167 -13.88 -24.93 10.69
N THR A 168 -14.76 -24.21 10.01
CA THR A 168 -16.06 -24.75 9.58
C THR A 168 -15.90 -25.87 8.57
N SER A 169 -15.02 -25.73 7.55
CA SER A 169 -14.78 -26.76 6.54
C SER A 169 -14.17 -28.03 7.15
N THR A 170 -13.17 -27.89 8.03
CA THR A 170 -12.55 -29.05 8.70
C THR A 170 -13.58 -29.77 9.58
N THR A 171 -14.34 -29.02 10.37
CA THR A 171 -15.41 -29.58 11.22
C THR A 171 -16.48 -30.27 10.37
N THR A 172 -16.87 -29.68 9.23
CA THR A 172 -17.86 -30.26 8.32
C THR A 172 -17.33 -31.54 7.70
N ILE A 173 -16.11 -31.58 7.18
CA ILE A 173 -15.53 -32.80 6.57
C ILE A 173 -15.50 -33.94 7.58
N ILE A 174 -14.97 -33.69 8.77
CA ILE A 174 -14.88 -34.73 9.83
C ILE A 174 -16.26 -35.17 10.28
N GLY A 175 -17.14 -34.22 10.61
CA GLY A 175 -18.47 -34.52 11.14
C GLY A 175 -19.38 -35.20 10.10
N VAL A 176 -19.37 -34.75 8.84
CA VAL A 176 -20.12 -35.41 7.76
C VAL A 176 -19.60 -36.82 7.51
N LEU A 177 -18.28 -37.03 7.50
CA LEU A 177 -17.70 -38.36 7.34
C LEU A 177 -18.13 -39.32 8.45
N ILE A 178 -18.13 -38.88 9.72
CA ILE A 178 -18.62 -39.65 10.85
C ILE A 178 -20.10 -40.01 10.65
N MET A 179 -20.93 -39.06 10.21
CA MET A 179 -22.35 -39.29 9.99
C MET A 179 -22.61 -40.26 8.84
N MET A 180 -21.87 -40.16 7.74
CA MET A 180 -21.94 -41.08 6.60
C MET A 180 -21.57 -42.51 7.03
N LEU A 181 -20.45 -42.68 7.75
CA LEU A 181 -20.05 -43.99 8.30
C LEU A 181 -21.07 -44.55 9.28
N SER A 182 -21.76 -43.71 10.06
CA SER A 182 -22.82 -44.15 10.98
C SER A 182 -24.08 -44.64 10.29
N ILE A 183 -24.31 -44.24 9.03
CA ILE A 183 -25.46 -44.71 8.23
C ILE A 183 -25.09 -46.01 7.49
N SER A 184 -24.06 -45.96 6.65
CA SER A 184 -23.61 -47.13 5.89
C SER A 184 -22.15 -46.98 5.45
N PRO A 185 -21.21 -47.79 5.97
CA PRO A 185 -19.83 -47.81 5.52
C PRO A 185 -19.68 -48.11 4.01
N LEU A 186 -20.54 -49.03 3.48
CA LEU A 186 -20.48 -49.40 2.06
C LEU A 186 -20.85 -48.23 1.13
N MET A 187 -21.94 -47.48 1.46
CA MET A 187 -22.30 -46.29 0.71
C MET A 187 -21.21 -45.21 0.82
N THR A 188 -20.58 -45.07 2.00
CA THR A 188 -19.48 -44.13 2.21
C THR A 188 -18.28 -44.42 1.32
N VAL A 189 -17.91 -45.68 1.15
CA VAL A 189 -16.83 -46.06 0.22
C VAL A 189 -17.17 -45.69 -1.23
N VAL A 190 -18.42 -45.95 -1.68
CA VAL A 190 -18.88 -45.56 -3.03
C VAL A 190 -18.80 -44.05 -3.21
N ALA A 191 -19.28 -43.24 -2.22
CA ALA A 191 -19.19 -41.79 -2.26
C ALA A 191 -17.74 -41.29 -2.33
N LEU A 192 -16.84 -41.88 -1.54
CA LEU A 192 -15.43 -41.52 -1.53
C LEU A 192 -14.72 -41.85 -2.85
N LEU A 193 -15.15 -42.92 -3.59
CA LEU A 193 -14.58 -43.27 -4.92
C LEU A 193 -14.87 -42.20 -5.98
N ILE A 194 -15.90 -41.38 -5.83
CA ILE A 194 -16.21 -40.28 -6.74
C ILE A 194 -15.12 -39.17 -6.69
N LEU A 195 -14.49 -38.99 -5.54
CA LEU A 195 -13.47 -37.94 -5.37
C LEU A 195 -12.25 -38.12 -6.27
N PRO A 196 -11.54 -39.26 -6.28
CA PRO A 196 -10.38 -39.42 -7.15
C PRO A 196 -10.74 -39.35 -8.63
N VAL A 197 -11.94 -39.79 -9.04
CA VAL A 197 -12.41 -39.67 -10.43
C VAL A 197 -12.59 -38.19 -10.78
N SER A 198 -13.24 -37.41 -9.91
CA SER A 198 -13.42 -35.99 -10.09
C SER A 198 -12.07 -35.23 -10.11
N MET A 199 -11.17 -35.52 -9.18
CA MET A 199 -9.84 -34.91 -9.12
C MET A 199 -9.00 -35.23 -10.36
N GLY A 200 -9.08 -36.48 -10.89
CA GLY A 200 -8.42 -36.86 -12.12
C GLY A 200 -8.89 -36.05 -13.32
N LEU A 201 -10.22 -35.93 -13.50
CA LEU A 201 -10.81 -35.12 -14.58
C LEU A 201 -10.44 -33.64 -14.48
N ILE A 202 -10.56 -33.07 -13.29
CA ILE A 202 -10.14 -31.68 -13.03
C ILE A 202 -8.67 -31.47 -13.38
N SER A 203 -7.79 -32.39 -12.94
CA SER A 203 -6.35 -32.29 -13.21
C SER A 203 -6.03 -32.26 -14.70
N VAL A 204 -6.72 -33.05 -15.50
CA VAL A 204 -6.57 -33.05 -16.96
C VAL A 204 -7.00 -31.72 -17.56
N ILE A 205 -8.15 -31.19 -17.14
CA ILE A 205 -8.67 -29.89 -17.62
C ILE A 205 -7.71 -28.77 -17.23
N VAL A 206 -7.29 -28.70 -15.95
CA VAL A 206 -6.38 -27.67 -15.45
C VAL A 206 -5.05 -27.69 -16.20
N LYS A 207 -4.43 -28.87 -16.38
CA LYS A 207 -3.18 -28.97 -17.15
C LYS A 207 -3.31 -28.45 -18.58
N ARG A 208 -4.45 -28.71 -19.24
CA ARG A 208 -4.71 -28.20 -20.60
C ARG A 208 -5.06 -26.71 -20.62
N SER A 209 -5.82 -26.21 -19.65
CA SER A 209 -6.21 -24.81 -19.55
C SER A 209 -5.04 -23.91 -19.16
N GLN A 210 -4.09 -24.39 -18.36
CA GLN A 210 -2.99 -23.59 -17.79
C GLN A 210 -2.15 -22.88 -18.86
N LYS A 211 -1.87 -23.55 -19.99
CA LYS A 211 -1.12 -22.96 -21.12
C LYS A 211 -1.84 -21.71 -21.66
N TYR A 212 -3.14 -21.81 -21.86
CA TYR A 212 -3.94 -20.71 -22.40
C TYR A 212 -4.14 -19.60 -21.36
N PHE A 213 -4.27 -19.98 -20.10
CA PHE A 213 -4.36 -19.01 -19.01
C PHE A 213 -3.07 -18.18 -18.86
N MET A 214 -1.89 -18.80 -18.96
CA MET A 214 -0.61 -18.09 -18.95
C MET A 214 -0.49 -17.14 -20.14
N SER A 215 -0.81 -17.60 -21.35
CA SER A 215 -0.81 -16.74 -22.53
C SER A 215 -1.82 -15.60 -22.43
N GLN A 216 -3.01 -15.85 -21.88
CA GLN A 216 -4.00 -14.81 -21.61
C GLN A 216 -3.44 -13.73 -20.66
N GLN A 217 -2.78 -14.11 -19.57
CA GLN A 217 -2.20 -13.14 -18.63
C GLN A 217 -1.04 -12.35 -19.25
N GLU A 218 -0.20 -12.99 -20.02
CA GLU A 218 0.92 -12.36 -20.72
C GLU A 218 0.41 -11.30 -21.71
N TYR A 219 -0.52 -11.69 -22.61
CA TYR A 219 -1.04 -10.77 -23.62
C TYR A 219 -1.99 -9.71 -23.05
N LEU A 220 -2.66 -9.98 -21.93
CA LEU A 220 -3.37 -8.94 -21.19
C LEU A 220 -2.40 -7.87 -20.66
N GLY A 221 -1.23 -8.30 -20.19
CA GLY A 221 -0.15 -7.38 -19.80
C GLY A 221 0.37 -6.54 -20.97
N HIS A 222 0.57 -7.16 -22.15
CA HIS A 222 1.00 -6.46 -23.37
C HIS A 222 -0.03 -5.42 -23.82
N VAL A 223 -1.32 -5.81 -23.90
CA VAL A 223 -2.41 -4.91 -24.29
C VAL A 223 -2.53 -3.73 -23.32
N ASN A 224 -2.49 -3.98 -22.01
CA ASN A 224 -2.55 -2.91 -21.01
C ASN A 224 -1.34 -1.98 -21.11
N GLY A 225 -0.13 -2.53 -21.27
CA GLY A 225 1.09 -1.73 -21.47
C GLY A 225 1.03 -0.87 -22.73
N GLN A 226 0.51 -1.41 -23.84
CA GLN A 226 0.31 -0.65 -25.06
C GLN A 226 -0.71 0.47 -24.88
N VAL A 227 -1.84 0.23 -24.20
CA VAL A 227 -2.84 1.28 -23.93
C VAL A 227 -2.22 2.41 -23.12
N GLU A 228 -1.44 2.10 -22.08
CA GLU A 228 -0.75 3.11 -21.27
C GLU A 228 0.27 3.91 -22.10
N GLU A 229 1.07 3.23 -22.93
CA GLU A 229 2.06 3.86 -23.81
C GLU A 229 1.41 4.74 -24.88
N ILE A 230 0.37 4.22 -25.54
CA ILE A 230 -0.38 4.95 -26.59
C ILE A 230 -1.06 6.18 -25.99
N TYR A 231 -1.70 6.05 -24.83
CA TYR A 231 -2.36 7.16 -24.16
C TYR A 231 -1.37 8.21 -23.68
N GLY A 232 -0.26 7.79 -23.08
CA GLY A 232 0.81 8.70 -22.64
C GLY A 232 1.55 9.38 -23.78
N GLY A 233 1.71 8.68 -24.91
CA GLY A 233 2.41 9.16 -26.11
C GLY A 233 1.49 9.67 -27.23
N HIS A 234 0.19 9.89 -26.96
CA HIS A 234 -0.79 10.18 -28.00
C HIS A 234 -0.42 11.36 -28.92
N ASN A 235 0.06 12.45 -28.34
CA ASN A 235 0.48 13.63 -29.11
C ASN A 235 1.65 13.34 -30.06
N ILE A 236 2.57 12.44 -29.65
CA ILE A 236 3.72 12.02 -30.45
C ILE A 236 3.24 11.15 -31.62
N ILE A 237 2.34 10.18 -31.35
CA ILE A 237 1.76 9.31 -32.38
C ILE A 237 1.07 10.17 -33.46
N LYS A 238 0.28 11.16 -33.03
CA LYS A 238 -0.39 12.11 -33.93
C LYS A 238 0.61 12.96 -34.72
N ALA A 239 1.65 13.49 -34.07
CA ALA A 239 2.64 14.33 -34.73
C ALA A 239 3.44 13.59 -35.81
N PHE A 240 3.63 12.27 -35.66
CA PHE A 240 4.37 11.44 -36.60
C PHE A 240 3.48 10.57 -37.52
N ASN A 241 2.14 10.70 -37.47
CA ASN A 241 1.16 9.93 -38.26
C ASN A 241 1.38 8.42 -38.17
N LYS A 242 1.53 7.90 -36.93
CA LYS A 242 1.83 6.48 -36.66
C LYS A 242 0.64 5.69 -36.13
N GLU A 243 -0.59 6.19 -36.32
CA GLU A 243 -1.81 5.57 -35.82
C GLU A 243 -2.03 4.16 -36.39
N GLU A 244 -1.79 3.97 -37.70
CA GLU A 244 -2.02 2.68 -38.34
C GLU A 244 -1.06 1.59 -37.81
N ASP A 245 0.22 1.93 -37.61
CA ASP A 245 1.22 1.02 -37.06
C ASP A 245 0.86 0.58 -35.64
N VAL A 246 0.40 1.53 -34.83
CA VAL A 246 -0.04 1.28 -33.45
C VAL A 246 -1.30 0.41 -33.41
N ILE A 247 -2.29 0.70 -34.25
CA ILE A 247 -3.53 -0.10 -34.36
C ILE A 247 -3.21 -1.53 -34.84
N ALA A 248 -2.29 -1.69 -35.80
CA ALA A 248 -1.90 -3.01 -36.30
C ALA A 248 -1.25 -3.87 -35.18
N THR A 249 -0.38 -3.26 -34.38
CA THR A 249 0.27 -3.94 -33.24
C THR A 249 -0.75 -4.32 -32.17
N PHE A 250 -1.67 -3.38 -31.83
CA PHE A 250 -2.74 -3.64 -30.88
C PHE A 250 -3.66 -4.80 -31.33
N LYS A 251 -4.07 -4.79 -32.61
CA LYS A 251 -4.91 -5.86 -33.16
C LYS A 251 -4.25 -7.22 -33.04
N ARG A 252 -2.96 -7.33 -33.40
CA ARG A 252 -2.22 -8.59 -33.31
C ARG A 252 -2.22 -9.15 -31.89
N ASP A 253 -1.89 -8.32 -30.91
CA ASP A 253 -1.79 -8.76 -29.51
C ASP A 253 -3.18 -9.03 -28.91
N ASN A 254 -4.19 -8.26 -29.31
CA ASN A 254 -5.58 -8.48 -28.91
C ASN A 254 -6.17 -9.77 -29.53
N ASP A 255 -5.81 -10.15 -30.75
CA ASP A 255 -6.26 -11.39 -31.37
C ASP A 255 -5.67 -12.62 -30.66
N ILE A 256 -4.41 -12.54 -30.21
CA ILE A 256 -3.79 -13.61 -29.41
C ILE A 256 -4.46 -13.67 -28.04
N LEU A 257 -4.71 -12.52 -27.40
CA LEU A 257 -5.43 -12.41 -26.13
C LEU A 257 -6.82 -13.03 -26.26
N TYR A 258 -7.58 -12.66 -27.29
CA TYR A 258 -8.92 -13.21 -27.56
C TYR A 258 -8.90 -14.73 -27.68
N THR A 259 -8.00 -15.25 -28.52
CA THR A 259 -7.91 -16.72 -28.74
C THR A 259 -7.53 -17.47 -27.46
N SER A 260 -6.59 -16.92 -26.70
CA SER A 260 -6.12 -17.52 -25.45
C SER A 260 -7.19 -17.43 -24.36
N ALA A 261 -7.85 -16.29 -24.23
CA ALA A 261 -8.94 -16.07 -23.29
C ALA A 261 -10.13 -16.98 -23.60
N TRP A 262 -10.56 -17.06 -24.88
CA TRP A 262 -11.66 -17.95 -25.29
C TRP A 262 -11.39 -19.41 -24.91
N LYS A 263 -10.17 -19.94 -25.25
CA LYS A 263 -9.81 -21.33 -24.94
C LYS A 263 -9.67 -21.56 -23.43
N SER A 264 -9.09 -20.61 -22.71
CA SER A 264 -8.97 -20.66 -21.25
C SER A 264 -10.33 -20.71 -20.57
N GLN A 265 -11.23 -19.78 -20.95
CA GLN A 265 -12.58 -19.68 -20.39
C GLN A 265 -13.46 -20.87 -20.76
N PHE A 266 -13.37 -21.37 -22.01
CA PHE A 266 -14.11 -22.55 -22.44
C PHE A 266 -13.71 -23.79 -21.61
N LEU A 267 -12.40 -24.06 -21.49
CA LEU A 267 -11.92 -25.20 -20.71
C LEU A 267 -12.27 -25.05 -19.22
N SER A 268 -12.07 -23.88 -18.65
CA SER A 268 -12.43 -23.62 -17.25
C SER A 268 -13.94 -23.68 -17.02
N GLY A 269 -14.73 -23.18 -17.96
CA GLY A 269 -16.19 -23.24 -17.90
C GLY A 269 -16.76 -24.66 -17.98
N MET A 270 -16.05 -25.59 -18.61
CA MET A 270 -16.44 -27.02 -18.64
C MET A 270 -16.28 -27.72 -17.29
N MET A 271 -15.50 -27.17 -16.35
CA MET A 271 -15.26 -27.82 -15.05
C MET A 271 -16.55 -28.05 -14.28
N MET A 272 -17.41 -27.04 -14.18
CA MET A 272 -18.68 -27.16 -13.44
C MET A 272 -19.65 -28.18 -14.04
N PRO A 273 -19.97 -28.18 -15.35
CA PRO A 273 -20.80 -29.21 -15.97
C PRO A 273 -20.25 -30.65 -15.82
N ILE A 274 -18.93 -30.81 -15.94
CA ILE A 274 -18.30 -32.14 -15.77
C ILE A 274 -18.41 -32.61 -14.32
N MET A 275 -18.16 -31.72 -13.36
CA MET A 275 -18.31 -32.01 -11.94
C MET A 275 -19.75 -32.38 -11.59
N GLN A 276 -20.73 -31.65 -12.15
CA GLN A 276 -22.15 -31.98 -11.95
C GLN A 276 -22.51 -33.34 -12.57
N PHE A 277 -21.98 -33.64 -13.75
CA PHE A 277 -22.22 -34.91 -14.38
C PHE A 277 -21.67 -36.07 -13.53
N VAL A 278 -20.42 -35.99 -13.08
CA VAL A 278 -19.81 -37.01 -12.19
C VAL A 278 -20.57 -37.12 -10.88
N GLY A 279 -20.97 -35.98 -10.27
CA GLY A 279 -21.80 -35.95 -9.06
C GLY A 279 -23.15 -36.62 -9.27
N ASN A 280 -23.81 -36.40 -10.43
CA ASN A 280 -25.08 -37.03 -10.74
C ASN A 280 -24.93 -38.56 -10.99
N LEU A 281 -23.83 -39.00 -11.59
CA LEU A 281 -23.54 -40.44 -11.70
C LEU A 281 -23.36 -41.06 -10.32
N GLY A 282 -22.64 -40.38 -9.42
CA GLY A 282 -22.52 -40.81 -8.04
C GLY A 282 -23.86 -40.90 -7.33
N TYR A 283 -24.70 -39.86 -7.49
CA TYR A 283 -26.05 -39.82 -6.94
C TYR A 283 -26.91 -41.02 -7.40
N VAL A 284 -26.85 -41.38 -8.70
CA VAL A 284 -27.55 -42.57 -9.22
C VAL A 284 -27.05 -43.85 -8.56
N GLY A 285 -25.72 -44.01 -8.44
CA GLY A 285 -25.12 -45.17 -7.76
C GLY A 285 -25.56 -45.25 -6.27
N GLU A 286 -25.57 -44.13 -5.56
CA GLU A 286 -26.01 -44.06 -4.16
C GLU A 286 -27.49 -44.40 -3.99
N VAL A 287 -28.37 -43.93 -4.89
CA VAL A 287 -29.80 -44.25 -4.85
C VAL A 287 -30.07 -45.72 -5.10
N ILE A 288 -29.37 -46.33 -6.10
CA ILE A 288 -29.48 -47.75 -6.40
C ILE A 288 -29.00 -48.60 -5.22
N LEU A 289 -27.80 -48.28 -4.68
CA LEU A 289 -27.25 -49.03 -3.54
C LEU A 289 -28.08 -48.81 -2.26
N GLY A 290 -28.48 -47.59 -2.01
CA GLY A 290 -29.33 -47.21 -0.87
C GLY A 290 -30.70 -47.92 -0.94
N GLY A 291 -31.35 -47.96 -2.12
CA GLY A 291 -32.58 -48.69 -2.36
C GLY A 291 -32.45 -50.20 -2.08
N TYR A 292 -31.34 -50.81 -2.57
CA TYR A 292 -31.03 -52.19 -2.30
C TYR A 292 -30.85 -52.47 -0.78
N LEU A 293 -30.09 -51.64 -0.09
CA LEU A 293 -29.90 -51.78 1.37
C LEU A 293 -31.19 -51.54 2.18
N ALA A 294 -32.03 -50.64 1.72
CA ALA A 294 -33.34 -50.38 2.35
C ALA A 294 -34.29 -51.55 2.15
N MET A 295 -34.31 -52.19 0.96
CA MET A 295 -35.09 -53.45 0.74
C MET A 295 -34.60 -54.59 1.62
N LYS A 296 -33.30 -54.66 1.91
CA LYS A 296 -32.72 -55.62 2.87
C LYS A 296 -32.99 -55.28 4.32
N GLY A 297 -33.60 -54.12 4.62
CA GLY A 297 -33.87 -53.67 5.97
C GLY A 297 -32.64 -53.17 6.73
N THR A 298 -31.47 -53.00 6.04
CA THR A 298 -30.22 -52.55 6.70
C THR A 298 -30.24 -51.05 7.02
N ILE A 299 -30.88 -50.23 6.19
CA ILE A 299 -31.08 -48.78 6.37
C ILE A 299 -32.55 -48.44 6.15
N GLN A 300 -32.96 -47.22 6.61
CA GLN A 300 -34.30 -46.71 6.38
C GLN A 300 -34.37 -45.82 5.15
N VAL A 301 -35.54 -45.61 4.56
CA VAL A 301 -35.73 -44.74 3.38
C VAL A 301 -35.25 -43.31 3.64
N GLY A 302 -35.46 -42.78 4.83
CA GLY A 302 -34.94 -41.44 5.19
C GLY A 302 -33.42 -41.37 5.32
N ASP A 303 -32.74 -42.52 5.56
CA ASP A 303 -31.28 -42.55 5.61
C ASP A 303 -30.68 -42.35 4.21
N ILE A 304 -31.36 -42.79 3.16
CA ILE A 304 -30.95 -42.52 1.76
C ILE A 304 -30.95 -41.01 1.51
N GLN A 305 -32.02 -40.33 1.90
CA GLN A 305 -32.10 -38.86 1.73
C GLN A 305 -31.01 -38.14 2.54
N SER A 306 -30.82 -38.54 3.81
CA SER A 306 -29.77 -37.97 4.66
C SER A 306 -28.38 -38.18 4.04
N PHE A 307 -28.13 -39.39 3.53
CA PHE A 307 -26.85 -39.73 2.94
C PHE A 307 -26.53 -38.89 1.69
N ILE A 308 -27.50 -38.73 0.79
CA ILE A 308 -27.37 -37.87 -0.40
C ILE A 308 -27.02 -36.42 0.00
N GLN A 309 -27.66 -35.92 1.05
CA GLN A 309 -27.39 -34.57 1.55
C GLN A 309 -25.98 -34.47 2.16
N TYR A 310 -25.51 -35.51 2.85
CA TYR A 310 -24.15 -35.56 3.38
C TYR A 310 -23.10 -35.60 2.28
N VAL A 311 -23.31 -36.37 1.20
CA VAL A 311 -22.38 -36.39 0.06
C VAL A 311 -22.23 -35.01 -0.57
N ARG A 312 -23.34 -34.28 -0.74
CA ARG A 312 -23.30 -32.88 -1.22
C ARG A 312 -22.55 -31.96 -0.25
N SER A 313 -22.81 -32.09 1.05
CA SER A 313 -22.18 -31.32 2.11
C SER A 313 -20.70 -31.65 2.32
N PHE A 314 -20.22 -32.81 1.83
CA PHE A 314 -18.83 -33.23 1.91
C PHE A 314 -17.95 -32.63 0.79
N THR A 315 -18.51 -32.50 -0.40
CA THR A 315 -17.74 -32.05 -1.57
C THR A 315 -17.39 -30.54 -1.53
N MET A 316 -18.33 -29.69 -1.08
CA MET A 316 -18.11 -28.25 -1.04
C MET A 316 -16.94 -27.81 -0.15
N PRO A 317 -16.80 -28.28 1.11
CA PRO A 317 -15.71 -27.91 1.99
C PRO A 317 -14.32 -28.27 1.44
N ILE A 318 -14.20 -29.34 0.68
CA ILE A 318 -12.93 -29.73 0.04
C ILE A 318 -12.46 -28.64 -0.93
N GLN A 319 -13.37 -28.12 -1.76
CA GLN A 319 -13.06 -27.01 -2.66
C GLN A 319 -12.71 -25.73 -1.90
N GLN A 320 -13.41 -25.45 -0.80
CA GLN A 320 -13.17 -24.29 0.06
C GLN A 320 -11.78 -24.35 0.71
N VAL A 321 -11.34 -25.51 1.20
CA VAL A 321 -9.98 -25.67 1.77
C VAL A 321 -8.91 -25.36 0.72
N ALA A 322 -9.10 -25.76 -0.54
CA ALA A 322 -8.16 -25.45 -1.61
C ALA A 322 -8.09 -23.92 -1.88
N GLN A 323 -9.23 -23.22 -1.86
CA GLN A 323 -9.26 -21.76 -2.00
C GLN A 323 -8.59 -21.05 -0.82
N VAL A 324 -8.80 -21.54 0.40
CA VAL A 324 -8.16 -21.00 1.61
C VAL A 324 -6.64 -21.14 1.54
N ALA A 325 -6.09 -22.22 0.98
CA ALA A 325 -4.65 -22.37 0.83
C ALA A 325 -4.03 -21.25 -0.04
N ASN A 326 -4.70 -20.88 -1.14
CA ASN A 326 -4.27 -19.75 -1.98
C ASN A 326 -4.41 -18.41 -1.24
N MET A 327 -5.51 -18.22 -0.51
CA MET A 327 -5.75 -17.00 0.27
C MET A 327 -4.71 -16.85 1.39
N LEU A 328 -4.34 -17.93 2.09
CA LEU A 328 -3.30 -17.91 3.11
C LEU A 328 -1.92 -17.55 2.53
N GLN A 329 -1.61 -17.94 1.30
CA GLN A 329 -0.38 -17.51 0.62
C GLN A 329 -0.38 -16.00 0.35
N SER A 330 -1.48 -15.46 -0.16
CA SER A 330 -1.62 -14.01 -0.37
C SER A 330 -1.57 -13.24 0.94
N THR A 331 -2.21 -13.78 1.99
CA THR A 331 -2.16 -13.21 3.36
C THR A 331 -0.74 -13.19 3.89
N ALA A 332 0.02 -14.27 3.71
CA ALA A 332 1.40 -14.34 4.15
C ALA A 332 2.29 -13.33 3.39
N ALA A 333 2.12 -13.21 2.07
CA ALA A 333 2.87 -12.23 1.29
C ALA A 333 2.56 -10.77 1.70
N ALA A 334 1.28 -10.44 1.92
CA ALA A 334 0.88 -9.12 2.42
C ALA A 334 1.40 -8.87 3.84
N SER A 335 1.31 -9.87 4.73
CA SER A 335 1.86 -9.80 6.09
C SER A 335 3.37 -9.58 6.10
N GLU A 336 4.10 -10.29 5.23
CA GLU A 336 5.56 -10.18 5.11
C GLU A 336 5.96 -8.76 4.77
N ARG A 337 5.32 -8.14 3.76
CA ARG A 337 5.60 -6.74 3.38
C ARG A 337 5.26 -5.74 4.49
N VAL A 338 4.17 -5.96 5.21
CA VAL A 338 3.79 -5.12 6.36
C VAL A 338 4.80 -5.26 7.48
N PHE A 339 5.22 -6.50 7.84
CA PHE A 339 6.18 -6.71 8.93
C PHE A 339 7.60 -6.27 8.54
N GLU A 340 8.05 -6.49 7.30
CA GLU A 340 9.30 -5.94 6.80
C GLU A 340 9.33 -4.43 6.99
N PHE A 341 8.23 -3.74 6.65
CA PHE A 341 8.13 -2.30 6.84
C PHE A 341 8.18 -1.89 8.33
N LEU A 342 7.46 -2.59 9.20
CA LEU A 342 7.43 -2.28 10.63
C LEU A 342 8.78 -2.59 11.34
N GLU A 343 9.56 -3.52 10.82
CA GLU A 343 10.88 -3.92 11.34
C GLU A 343 12.03 -3.08 10.78
N GLU A 344 11.79 -2.22 9.77
CA GLU A 344 12.83 -1.33 9.26
C GLU A 344 13.46 -0.49 10.37
N LYS A 345 14.76 -0.21 10.23
CA LYS A 345 15.49 0.59 11.21
C LYS A 345 14.97 2.03 11.22
N GLU A 346 14.58 2.49 12.39
CA GLU A 346 14.17 3.88 12.59
C GLU A 346 15.38 4.82 12.62
N GLU A 347 15.14 6.09 12.32
CA GLU A 347 16.14 7.14 12.47
C GLU A 347 16.35 7.44 13.98
N ASP A 348 17.60 7.48 14.41
CA ASP A 348 17.93 7.84 15.79
C ASP A 348 17.63 9.33 16.00
N GLN A 349 16.55 9.64 16.72
CA GLN A 349 16.06 11.01 16.91
C GLN A 349 16.80 11.74 18.04
N THR A 350 17.28 11.01 19.04
CA THR A 350 17.82 11.56 20.30
C THR A 350 19.28 11.14 20.52
N VAL A 351 20.02 12.01 21.20
CA VAL A 351 21.41 11.79 21.63
C VAL A 351 21.44 11.74 23.15
N GLU A 352 22.35 10.96 23.75
CA GLU A 352 22.43 10.81 25.23
C GLU A 352 22.68 12.15 25.95
N ASN A 353 23.52 13.03 25.38
CA ASN A 353 23.82 14.35 25.93
C ASN A 353 23.65 15.42 24.84
N PRO A 354 22.41 15.81 24.49
CA PRO A 354 22.19 16.72 23.40
C PRO A 354 22.70 18.12 23.69
N VAL A 355 23.33 18.72 22.70
CA VAL A 355 23.70 20.14 22.75
C VAL A 355 22.43 20.98 22.65
N CYS A 356 22.29 21.95 23.53
CA CYS A 356 21.26 23.00 23.48
C CYS A 356 21.94 24.34 23.28
N ILE A 357 21.57 25.08 22.26
CA ILE A 357 22.08 26.42 22.01
C ILE A 357 21.01 27.42 22.46
N ASP A 358 21.30 28.20 23.53
CA ASP A 358 20.38 29.22 24.04
C ASP A 358 20.20 30.38 23.05
N LYS A 359 21.26 30.74 22.31
CA LYS A 359 21.24 31.82 21.33
C LYS A 359 22.00 31.39 20.08
N LEU A 360 21.25 31.04 19.05
CA LEU A 360 21.79 30.65 17.75
C LEU A 360 22.33 31.90 17.01
N GLU A 361 23.63 31.89 16.67
CA GLU A 361 24.25 32.92 15.82
C GLU A 361 24.12 32.60 14.35
N GLY A 362 24.23 31.31 14.02
CA GLY A 362 24.03 30.75 12.68
C GLY A 362 25.33 30.61 11.87
N SER A 363 26.49 30.43 12.53
CA SER A 363 27.69 30.00 11.82
C SER A 363 27.57 28.53 11.41
N VAL A 364 28.14 28.19 10.24
CA VAL A 364 28.16 26.80 9.75
C VAL A 364 29.54 26.49 9.20
N SER A 365 30.14 25.39 9.64
CA SER A 365 31.40 24.90 9.07
C SER A 365 31.29 23.46 8.61
N PHE A 366 31.90 23.18 7.47
CA PHE A 366 32.11 21.85 6.93
C PHE A 366 33.61 21.59 7.00
N ASP A 367 33.99 20.47 7.56
CA ASP A 367 35.38 20.11 7.85
C ASP A 367 35.67 18.72 7.26
N HIS A 368 36.31 18.68 6.10
CA HIS A 368 36.67 17.46 5.35
C HIS A 368 35.52 16.47 5.20
N VAL A 369 34.36 16.94 4.74
CA VAL A 369 33.16 16.11 4.63
C VAL A 369 33.24 15.21 3.41
N HIS A 370 33.07 13.89 3.65
CA HIS A 370 32.99 12.85 2.63
C HIS A 370 31.65 12.13 2.72
N PHE A 371 31.01 11.88 1.58
CA PHE A 371 29.72 11.21 1.58
C PHE A 371 29.40 10.52 0.26
N GLY A 372 28.70 9.37 0.35
CA GLY A 372 28.07 8.67 -0.77
C GLY A 372 26.79 7.96 -0.31
N TYR A 373 25.76 7.94 -1.14
CA TYR A 373 24.52 7.19 -0.85
C TYR A 373 24.74 5.67 -0.85
N ASN A 374 25.74 5.22 -1.60
CA ASN A 374 26.22 3.84 -1.62
C ASN A 374 27.70 3.81 -1.26
N PRO A 375 28.17 2.80 -0.52
CA PRO A 375 29.59 2.68 -0.13
C PRO A 375 30.56 2.72 -1.30
N ASP A 376 30.12 2.23 -2.49
CA ASP A 376 30.95 2.11 -3.68
C ASP A 376 30.97 3.36 -4.55
N HIS A 377 30.17 4.39 -4.21
CA HIS A 377 30.05 5.60 -5.03
C HIS A 377 30.06 6.86 -4.16
N THR A 378 31.19 7.51 -4.05
CA THR A 378 31.35 8.79 -3.37
C THR A 378 30.74 9.91 -4.24
N ILE A 379 29.97 10.80 -3.62
CA ILE A 379 29.32 11.97 -4.25
C ILE A 379 29.93 13.27 -3.75
N ILE A 380 30.36 13.33 -2.50
CA ILE A 380 31.10 14.43 -1.91
C ILE A 380 32.47 13.86 -1.51
N ASN A 381 33.55 14.35 -2.13
CA ASN A 381 34.88 13.78 -1.94
C ASN A 381 35.65 14.42 -0.80
N ASP A 382 35.73 15.79 -0.80
CA ASP A 382 36.37 16.55 0.30
C ASP A 382 35.78 17.95 0.35
N PHE A 383 34.67 18.12 1.08
CA PHE A 383 33.97 19.39 1.14
C PHE A 383 34.32 20.13 2.43
N SER A 384 35.02 21.26 2.32
CA SER A 384 35.45 22.10 3.44
C SER A 384 35.13 23.58 3.18
N VAL A 385 34.38 24.20 4.08
CA VAL A 385 34.04 25.62 4.05
C VAL A 385 33.61 26.15 5.41
N ASP A 386 33.97 27.38 5.71
CA ASP A 386 33.53 28.14 6.89
C ASP A 386 32.60 29.28 6.47
N VAL A 387 31.38 29.29 7.00
CA VAL A 387 30.35 30.28 6.75
C VAL A 387 30.07 31.06 8.02
N LYS A 388 30.23 32.38 7.97
CA LYS A 388 30.00 33.27 9.12
C LYS A 388 28.51 33.58 9.29
N PRO A 389 28.07 33.95 10.52
CA PRO A 389 26.69 34.37 10.74
C PRO A 389 26.26 35.47 9.79
N GLY A 390 25.06 35.31 9.21
CA GLY A 390 24.45 36.31 8.33
C GLY A 390 24.99 36.31 6.89
N GLN A 391 25.96 35.48 6.52
CA GLN A 391 26.48 35.40 5.16
C GLN A 391 25.48 34.75 4.21
N LYS A 392 25.44 35.25 2.98
CA LYS A 392 24.71 34.69 1.86
C LYS A 392 25.67 33.86 1.00
N VAL A 393 25.49 32.55 1.00
CA VAL A 393 26.32 31.59 0.27
C VAL A 393 25.57 31.09 -0.95
N ALA A 394 26.08 31.34 -2.15
CA ALA A 394 25.55 30.78 -3.38
C ALA A 394 26.30 29.50 -3.74
N ILE A 395 25.59 28.42 -4.02
CA ILE A 395 26.15 27.15 -4.46
C ILE A 395 25.83 26.96 -5.92
N VAL A 396 26.88 26.96 -6.76
CA VAL A 396 26.78 26.85 -8.22
C VAL A 396 27.53 25.63 -8.73
N GLY A 397 27.13 25.12 -9.88
CA GLY A 397 27.78 23.96 -10.53
C GLY A 397 26.82 23.18 -11.41
N PRO A 398 27.29 22.27 -12.24
CA PRO A 398 26.46 21.46 -13.13
C PRO A 398 25.52 20.53 -12.36
N THR A 399 24.55 19.97 -13.09
CA THR A 399 23.67 18.93 -12.52
C THR A 399 24.53 17.72 -12.14
N GLY A 400 24.30 17.19 -10.94
CA GLY A 400 25.09 16.06 -10.42
C GLY A 400 26.35 16.46 -9.63
N ALA A 401 26.70 17.75 -9.52
CA ALA A 401 27.86 18.21 -8.76
C ALA A 401 27.79 18.03 -7.24
N GLY A 402 26.66 17.54 -6.68
CA GLY A 402 26.52 17.31 -5.24
C GLY A 402 25.79 18.41 -4.47
N LYS A 403 25.28 19.47 -5.11
CA LYS A 403 24.65 20.63 -4.46
C LYS A 403 23.50 20.26 -3.52
N THR A 404 22.52 19.47 -3.98
CA THR A 404 21.39 19.00 -3.17
C THR A 404 21.83 18.02 -2.07
N THR A 405 22.87 17.23 -2.33
CA THR A 405 23.45 16.30 -1.35
C THR A 405 24.03 17.06 -0.16
N MET A 406 24.75 18.15 -0.40
CA MET A 406 25.29 18.99 0.65
C MET A 406 24.18 19.54 1.58
N ILE A 407 23.07 19.99 1.00
CA ILE A 407 21.89 20.45 1.78
C ILE A 407 21.28 19.30 2.61
N LYS A 408 21.15 18.12 2.02
CA LYS A 408 20.63 16.92 2.74
C LYS A 408 21.54 16.56 3.94
N LEU A 409 22.86 16.75 3.81
CA LEU A 409 23.81 16.53 4.90
C LEU A 409 23.70 17.61 5.99
N LEU A 410 23.60 18.89 5.61
CA LEU A 410 23.43 20.00 6.54
C LEU A 410 22.18 19.84 7.41
N MET A 411 21.05 19.41 6.82
CA MET A 411 19.80 19.10 7.51
C MET A 411 19.83 17.77 8.27
N ARG A 412 20.96 17.07 8.21
CA ARG A 412 21.11 15.74 8.80
C ARG A 412 20.00 14.78 8.39
N PHE A 413 19.58 14.83 7.09
CA PHE A 413 18.77 13.75 6.49
C PHE A 413 19.61 12.50 6.23
N TYR A 414 20.93 12.69 6.16
CA TYR A 414 21.95 11.65 6.12
C TYR A 414 23.08 12.07 7.04
N ASP A 415 23.70 11.11 7.72
CA ASP A 415 24.94 11.35 8.44
C ASP A 415 26.14 11.28 7.49
N VAL A 416 27.18 12.08 7.74
CA VAL A 416 28.40 12.12 6.91
C VAL A 416 29.16 10.79 7.01
N GLY A 417 29.85 10.40 5.95
CA GLY A 417 30.71 9.22 5.93
C GLY A 417 31.99 9.42 6.75
N SER A 418 32.61 10.59 6.60
CA SER A 418 33.72 11.07 7.42
C SER A 418 33.75 12.60 7.41
N GLY A 419 34.57 13.21 8.26
CA GLY A 419 34.56 14.64 8.51
C GLY A 419 33.47 15.07 9.48
N SER A 420 33.21 16.37 9.56
CA SER A 420 32.19 16.94 10.44
C SER A 420 31.47 18.14 9.82
N ILE A 421 30.21 18.31 10.17
CA ILE A 421 29.44 19.52 9.91
C ILE A 421 29.10 20.14 11.26
N LYS A 422 29.40 21.41 11.44
CA LYS A 422 29.19 22.10 12.74
C LYS A 422 28.26 23.30 12.55
N VAL A 423 27.36 23.49 13.50
CA VAL A 423 26.52 24.67 13.64
C VAL A 423 26.90 25.35 14.96
N ASP A 424 27.29 26.62 14.89
CA ASP A 424 27.83 27.39 16.01
C ASP A 424 28.92 26.64 16.82
N GLY A 425 29.81 25.97 16.09
CA GLY A 425 30.95 25.22 16.65
C GLY A 425 30.64 23.81 17.17
N HIS A 426 29.37 23.39 17.19
CA HIS A 426 28.93 22.07 17.63
C HIS A 426 28.60 21.16 16.45
N ASP A 427 29.05 19.90 16.50
CA ASP A 427 28.76 18.92 15.45
C ASP A 427 27.24 18.67 15.36
N VAL A 428 26.70 18.61 14.15
CA VAL A 428 25.27 18.33 13.92
C VAL A 428 24.83 16.98 14.49
N ARG A 429 25.78 16.06 14.74
CA ARG A 429 25.52 14.76 15.35
C ARG A 429 25.28 14.83 16.86
N ASP A 430 25.69 15.92 17.53
CA ASP A 430 25.53 16.12 18.95
C ASP A 430 24.17 16.75 19.32
N PHE A 431 23.34 17.09 18.35
CA PHE A 431 21.99 17.59 18.54
C PHE A 431 20.94 16.48 18.44
N ASN A 432 19.83 16.63 19.15
CA ASN A 432 18.61 15.94 18.76
C ASN A 432 18.19 16.42 17.36
N ARG A 433 17.75 15.52 16.50
CA ARG A 433 17.41 15.87 15.12
C ARG A 433 16.29 16.91 15.01
N ASP A 434 15.27 16.82 15.88
CA ASP A 434 14.18 17.77 15.92
C ASP A 434 14.66 19.19 16.29
N ASP A 435 15.59 19.30 17.26
CA ASP A 435 16.11 20.59 17.70
C ASP A 435 17.05 21.18 16.64
N LEU A 436 17.88 20.35 16.00
CA LEU A 436 18.70 20.76 14.87
C LEU A 436 17.83 21.31 13.72
N ARG A 437 16.80 20.56 13.31
CA ARG A 437 15.95 20.92 12.18
C ARG A 437 15.13 22.21 12.41
N LYS A 438 14.79 22.53 13.66
CA LYS A 438 14.14 23.80 14.00
C LYS A 438 15.03 25.03 13.74
N MET A 439 16.36 24.86 13.69
CA MET A 439 17.29 25.97 13.42
C MET A 439 17.25 26.41 11.95
N PHE A 440 16.73 25.56 11.06
CA PHE A 440 16.71 25.78 9.62
C PHE A 440 15.34 26.13 9.10
N GLY A 441 15.30 27.06 8.14
CA GLY A 441 14.13 27.25 7.27
C GLY A 441 14.45 26.82 5.86
N MET A 442 13.49 26.16 5.21
CA MET A 442 13.71 25.62 3.86
C MET A 442 12.63 26.11 2.89
N VAL A 443 13.07 26.61 1.74
CA VAL A 443 12.22 26.88 0.58
C VAL A 443 12.74 26.03 -0.58
N LEU A 444 12.01 24.98 -0.93
CA LEU A 444 12.40 24.01 -1.98
C LEU A 444 11.91 24.45 -3.35
N GLN A 445 12.55 23.92 -4.39
CA GLN A 445 12.11 24.03 -5.77
C GLN A 445 10.69 23.46 -5.97
N ASP A 446 10.45 22.25 -5.47
CA ASP A 446 9.13 21.62 -5.47
C ASP A 446 8.33 22.15 -4.28
N THR A 447 7.46 23.11 -4.56
CA THR A 447 6.60 23.74 -3.56
C THR A 447 5.48 22.80 -3.15
N TRP A 448 5.53 22.27 -1.93
CA TRP A 448 4.49 21.44 -1.39
C TRP A 448 3.55 22.22 -0.45
N LEU A 449 2.24 22.17 -0.78
CA LEU A 449 1.18 22.72 0.05
C LEU A 449 0.21 21.60 0.42
N PHE A 450 -0.25 21.61 1.66
CA PHE A 450 -1.22 20.65 2.17
C PHE A 450 -2.64 21.05 1.79
N LYS A 451 -3.51 20.06 1.64
CA LYS A 451 -4.95 20.30 1.57
C LYS A 451 -5.42 20.99 2.85
N GLY A 452 -6.10 22.10 2.71
CA GLY A 452 -6.55 22.95 3.82
C GLY A 452 -6.53 24.42 3.44
N SER A 453 -6.76 25.31 4.38
CA SER A 453 -6.79 26.75 4.11
C SER A 453 -5.40 27.31 3.77
N ILE A 454 -5.37 28.43 3.06
CA ILE A 454 -4.11 29.17 2.82
C ILE A 454 -3.49 29.59 4.16
N GLU A 455 -4.30 29.97 5.13
CA GLU A 455 -3.87 30.33 6.48
C GLU A 455 -3.16 29.17 7.17
N ASP A 456 -3.73 27.96 7.15
CA ASP A 456 -3.13 26.78 7.75
C ASP A 456 -1.81 26.41 7.08
N ASN A 457 -1.72 26.58 5.76
CA ASN A 457 -0.49 26.33 5.03
C ASN A 457 0.64 27.29 5.39
N ILE A 458 0.35 28.56 5.68
CA ILE A 458 1.35 29.52 6.17
C ILE A 458 1.66 29.22 7.64
N ARG A 459 0.62 28.96 8.46
CA ARG A 459 0.75 28.66 9.90
C ARG A 459 1.55 27.36 10.16
N TYR A 460 1.71 26.50 9.15
CA TYR A 460 2.56 25.31 9.25
C TYR A 460 4.02 25.63 9.63
N GLY A 461 4.50 26.86 9.36
CA GLY A 461 5.81 27.34 9.80
C GLY A 461 5.92 27.53 11.33
N ARG A 462 4.80 27.89 11.98
CA ARG A 462 4.67 28.01 13.44
C ARG A 462 3.20 27.84 13.81
N LEU A 463 2.86 26.67 14.37
CA LEU A 463 1.49 26.22 14.56
C LEU A 463 0.68 27.06 15.58
N ASP A 464 1.34 27.72 16.53
CA ASP A 464 0.76 28.57 17.55
C ASP A 464 0.62 30.04 17.11
N ALA A 465 0.98 30.36 15.87
CA ALA A 465 0.90 31.75 15.36
C ALA A 465 -0.55 32.23 15.24
N THR A 466 -0.76 33.48 15.60
CA THR A 466 -2.06 34.17 15.47
C THR A 466 -2.37 34.48 14.00
N HIS A 467 -3.63 34.83 13.72
CA HIS A 467 -4.02 35.29 12.38
C HIS A 467 -3.23 36.53 11.93
N GLU A 468 -3.03 37.48 12.85
CA GLU A 468 -2.29 38.69 12.58
C GLU A 468 -0.84 38.41 12.19
N GLU A 469 -0.17 37.50 12.89
CA GLU A 469 1.20 37.09 12.57
C GLU A 469 1.28 36.39 11.19
N VAL A 470 0.30 35.55 10.85
CA VAL A 470 0.19 34.93 9.52
C VAL A 470 0.02 36.01 8.43
N VAL A 471 -0.82 37.02 8.68
CA VAL A 471 -1.03 38.12 7.74
C VAL A 471 0.24 38.96 7.59
N GLU A 472 0.98 39.25 8.66
CA GLU A 472 2.26 39.99 8.59
C GLU A 472 3.33 39.19 7.82
N ALA A 473 3.45 37.87 8.05
CA ALA A 473 4.34 37.00 7.27
C ALA A 473 3.94 37.01 5.79
N ALA A 474 2.67 36.93 5.46
CA ALA A 474 2.17 36.98 4.09
C ALA A 474 2.42 38.35 3.42
N LYS A 475 2.36 39.46 4.17
CA LYS A 475 2.72 40.82 3.68
C LYS A 475 4.22 40.88 3.38
N ALA A 476 5.06 40.41 4.28
CA ALA A 476 6.52 40.37 4.11
C ALA A 476 6.91 39.52 2.90
N ALA A 477 6.24 38.33 2.70
CA ALA A 477 6.41 37.48 1.54
C ALA A 477 5.70 37.99 0.27
N ARG A 478 5.11 39.18 0.28
CA ARG A 478 4.34 39.76 -0.85
C ARG A 478 3.16 38.90 -1.32
N ALA A 479 2.70 37.97 -0.49
CA ALA A 479 1.59 37.06 -0.78
C ALA A 479 0.22 37.69 -0.47
N HIS A 480 0.13 38.59 0.50
CA HIS A 480 -1.11 39.17 1.02
C HIS A 480 -2.03 39.76 -0.07
N ARG A 481 -1.46 40.44 -1.07
CA ARG A 481 -2.23 41.09 -2.12
C ARG A 481 -3.00 40.08 -2.96
N PHE A 482 -2.34 39.02 -3.43
CA PHE A 482 -3.02 38.00 -4.24
C PHE A 482 -3.99 37.18 -3.37
N ILE A 483 -3.65 36.87 -2.12
CA ILE A 483 -4.55 36.13 -1.21
C ILE A 483 -5.88 36.88 -1.08
N LYS A 484 -5.86 38.18 -0.92
CA LYS A 484 -7.08 39.02 -0.85
C LYS A 484 -7.92 39.02 -2.14
N THR A 485 -7.34 38.70 -3.28
CA THR A 485 -8.09 38.63 -4.56
C THR A 485 -8.74 37.24 -4.76
N LEU A 486 -8.39 36.27 -3.95
CA LEU A 486 -8.96 34.92 -4.05
C LEU A 486 -10.32 34.84 -3.33
N PRO A 487 -11.25 34.01 -3.83
CA PRO A 487 -12.51 33.76 -3.12
C PRO A 487 -12.24 33.17 -1.73
N GLY A 488 -12.73 33.84 -0.67
CA GLY A 488 -12.48 33.42 0.72
C GLY A 488 -11.15 33.89 1.32
N GLY A 489 -10.25 34.52 0.55
CA GLY A 489 -8.98 35.05 1.01
C GLY A 489 -8.10 34.00 1.73
N TYR A 490 -7.73 34.27 2.98
CA TYR A 490 -6.92 33.35 3.80
C TYR A 490 -7.63 32.03 4.13
N GLN A 491 -8.96 32.02 4.12
CA GLN A 491 -9.78 30.82 4.38
C GLN A 491 -10.06 29.99 3.11
N MET A 492 -9.53 30.42 1.94
CA MET A 492 -9.66 29.63 0.73
C MET A 492 -8.97 28.28 0.91
N GLU A 493 -9.73 27.21 0.67
CA GLU A 493 -9.20 25.85 0.69
C GLU A 493 -8.39 25.53 -0.56
N LEU A 494 -7.19 25.01 -0.36
CA LEU A 494 -6.36 24.43 -1.41
C LEU A 494 -6.77 22.95 -1.63
N ASN A 495 -6.89 22.55 -2.89
CA ASN A 495 -7.13 21.15 -3.22
C ASN A 495 -5.86 20.28 -3.01
N GLU A 496 -5.98 18.96 -3.16
CA GLU A 496 -4.89 18.02 -2.87
C GLU A 496 -3.59 18.30 -3.64
N GLU A 497 -3.69 18.82 -4.86
CA GLU A 497 -2.54 19.17 -5.71
C GLU A 497 -2.23 20.67 -5.66
N ALA A 498 -2.99 21.44 -4.90
CA ALA A 498 -2.96 22.90 -4.91
C ALA A 498 -3.02 23.51 -6.33
N SER A 499 -3.73 22.82 -7.26
CA SER A 499 -3.84 23.24 -8.67
C SER A 499 -4.72 24.48 -8.87
N ASN A 500 -5.45 24.91 -7.83
CA ASN A 500 -6.26 26.13 -7.80
C ASN A 500 -5.46 27.39 -7.50
N VAL A 501 -4.14 27.30 -7.37
CA VAL A 501 -3.20 28.44 -7.30
C VAL A 501 -2.03 28.22 -8.26
N SER A 502 -1.47 29.32 -8.82
CA SER A 502 -0.35 29.22 -9.76
C SER A 502 0.96 28.80 -9.07
N GLN A 503 1.92 28.28 -9.82
CA GLN A 503 3.22 27.87 -9.29
C GLN A 503 3.94 29.00 -8.55
N GLY A 504 3.92 30.22 -9.07
CA GLY A 504 4.50 31.40 -8.39
C GLY A 504 3.76 31.76 -7.10
N GLN A 505 2.43 31.60 -7.07
CA GLN A 505 1.64 31.80 -5.84
C GLN A 505 1.98 30.75 -4.79
N LYS A 506 2.13 29.47 -5.18
CA LYS A 506 2.61 28.42 -4.27
C LYS A 506 3.96 28.78 -3.65
N GLN A 507 4.89 29.30 -4.44
CA GLN A 507 6.21 29.70 -3.97
C GLN A 507 6.14 30.87 -2.98
N LEU A 508 5.31 31.88 -3.24
CA LEU A 508 5.09 32.96 -2.27
C LEU A 508 4.49 32.49 -0.95
N LEU A 509 3.60 31.47 -0.99
CA LEU A 509 3.04 30.87 0.24
C LEU A 509 4.10 30.08 1.03
N THR A 510 4.99 29.35 0.35
CA THR A 510 6.11 28.65 1.04
C THR A 510 7.15 29.61 1.59
N ILE A 511 7.39 30.76 0.94
CA ILE A 511 8.21 31.84 1.49
C ILE A 511 7.54 32.45 2.73
N ALA A 512 6.22 32.68 2.70
CA ALA A 512 5.47 33.16 3.87
C ALA A 512 5.54 32.20 5.06
N ARG A 513 5.48 30.88 4.78
CA ARG A 513 5.70 29.83 5.79
C ARG A 513 7.09 29.95 6.44
N ALA A 514 8.13 30.11 5.63
CA ALA A 514 9.50 30.27 6.12
C ALA A 514 9.71 31.59 6.89
N MET A 515 9.05 32.67 6.47
CA MET A 515 9.06 33.95 7.22
C MET A 515 8.41 33.85 8.60
N LEU A 516 7.29 33.13 8.67
CA LEU A 516 6.57 32.91 9.93
C LEU A 516 7.38 32.02 10.91
N ALA A 517 8.14 31.07 10.40
CA ALA A 517 9.03 30.23 11.21
C ALA A 517 10.22 31.00 11.80
N ASP A 518 10.65 32.09 11.16
CA ASP A 518 11.76 32.99 11.56
C ASP A 518 13.08 32.26 11.91
N PRO A 519 13.60 31.34 11.05
CA PRO A 519 14.83 30.62 11.32
C PRO A 519 16.07 31.52 11.16
N LYS A 520 17.19 31.14 11.80
CA LYS A 520 18.47 31.84 11.65
C LYS A 520 19.29 31.36 10.44
N ILE A 521 19.09 30.12 10.03
CA ILE A 521 19.77 29.52 8.88
C ILE A 521 18.71 29.18 7.83
N LEU A 522 18.94 29.60 6.60
CA LEU A 522 18.05 29.37 5.47
C LEU A 522 18.69 28.46 4.42
N ILE A 523 17.87 27.60 3.86
CA ILE A 523 18.18 26.77 2.71
C ILE A 523 17.18 27.08 1.62
N LEU A 524 17.67 27.57 0.50
CA LEU A 524 16.85 28.06 -0.60
C LEU A 524 17.24 27.34 -1.89
N ASP A 525 16.28 26.69 -2.54
CA ASP A 525 16.46 26.06 -3.85
C ASP A 525 15.70 26.86 -4.91
N GLU A 526 16.45 27.55 -5.79
CA GLU A 526 15.95 28.59 -6.66
C GLU A 526 15.67 28.09 -8.08
N ALA A 527 14.66 27.27 -8.29
CA ALA A 527 14.21 26.92 -9.64
C ALA A 527 12.83 27.49 -9.96
N THR A 528 12.77 28.48 -10.85
CA THR A 528 11.51 29.15 -11.25
C THR A 528 11.26 29.07 -12.76
N SER A 529 11.49 27.95 -13.38
CA SER A 529 11.41 27.77 -14.84
C SER A 529 9.99 27.94 -15.46
N SER A 530 8.95 28.20 -14.65
CA SER A 530 7.55 28.19 -15.11
C SER A 530 6.70 29.33 -14.52
N VAL A 531 7.32 30.48 -14.15
CA VAL A 531 6.63 31.61 -13.53
C VAL A 531 6.68 32.83 -14.43
N ASP A 532 5.58 33.62 -14.49
CA ASP A 532 5.58 34.88 -15.24
C ASP A 532 6.54 35.92 -14.62
N THR A 533 7.08 36.81 -15.44
CA THR A 533 8.10 37.80 -15.05
C THR A 533 7.66 38.70 -13.89
N ARG A 534 6.37 39.05 -13.81
CA ARG A 534 5.86 39.92 -12.71
C ARG A 534 5.87 39.19 -11.37
N THR A 535 5.42 37.96 -11.36
CA THR A 535 5.42 37.13 -10.15
C THR A 535 6.86 36.76 -9.77
N GLU A 536 7.73 36.54 -10.74
CA GLU A 536 9.15 36.31 -10.54
C GLU A 536 9.83 37.44 -9.76
N ILE A 537 9.59 38.71 -10.15
CA ILE A 537 10.08 39.88 -9.41
C ILE A 537 9.55 39.92 -7.97
N GLN A 538 8.30 39.50 -7.73
CA GLN A 538 7.75 39.46 -6.37
C GLN A 538 8.43 38.38 -5.53
N ILE A 539 8.68 37.20 -6.11
CA ILE A 539 9.40 36.09 -5.47
C ILE A 539 10.81 36.53 -5.09
N GLN A 540 11.54 37.16 -6.03
CA GLN A 540 12.91 37.65 -5.76
C GLN A 540 12.92 38.63 -4.58
N LYS A 541 12.04 39.63 -4.58
CA LYS A 541 11.95 40.58 -3.49
C LYS A 541 11.53 39.94 -2.16
N ALA A 542 10.71 38.91 -2.17
CA ALA A 542 10.34 38.16 -0.99
C ALA A 542 11.52 37.32 -0.47
N MET A 543 12.30 36.70 -1.36
CA MET A 543 13.52 35.95 -1.00
C MET A 543 14.59 36.89 -0.42
N ASP A 544 14.85 38.05 -1.02
CA ASP A 544 15.79 39.05 -0.49
C ASP A 544 15.39 39.51 0.91
N GLN A 545 14.09 39.73 1.14
CA GLN A 545 13.57 40.07 2.46
C GLN A 545 13.73 38.93 3.46
N LEU A 546 13.51 37.67 3.03
CA LEU A 546 13.67 36.50 3.87
C LEU A 546 15.15 36.30 4.28
N MET A 547 16.10 36.49 3.37
CA MET A 547 17.54 36.30 3.63
C MET A 547 18.16 37.38 4.54
N LYS A 548 17.54 38.55 4.67
CA LYS A 548 18.12 39.67 5.39
C LYS A 548 18.43 39.36 6.85
N GLY A 549 19.73 39.42 7.21
CA GLY A 549 20.22 39.17 8.57
C GLY A 549 20.24 37.70 8.98
N ARG A 550 20.16 36.78 8.01
CA ARG A 550 20.20 35.32 8.23
C ARG A 550 21.29 34.69 7.41
N THR A 551 21.93 33.65 7.94
CA THR A 551 22.84 32.81 7.16
C THR A 551 22.05 32.03 6.13
N SER A 552 22.39 32.18 4.84
CA SER A 552 21.58 31.63 3.76
C SER A 552 22.40 30.83 2.78
N PHE A 553 22.03 29.56 2.58
CA PHE A 553 22.57 28.69 1.53
C PHE A 553 21.60 28.67 0.36
N VAL A 554 22.01 29.15 -0.80
CA VAL A 554 21.17 29.23 -1.99
C VAL A 554 21.74 28.37 -3.10
N ILE A 555 20.98 27.35 -3.56
CA ILE A 555 21.28 26.69 -4.82
C ILE A 555 20.85 27.64 -5.93
N ALA A 556 21.82 28.38 -6.45
CA ALA A 556 21.54 29.49 -7.33
C ALA A 556 21.46 29.03 -8.79
N HIS A 557 20.31 29.33 -9.40
CA HIS A 557 20.04 29.18 -10.83
C HIS A 557 19.86 30.52 -11.55
N ARG A 558 19.98 31.63 -10.81
CA ARG A 558 19.81 32.99 -11.31
C ARG A 558 21.04 33.83 -11.12
N LEU A 559 21.33 34.64 -12.15
CA LEU A 559 22.47 35.54 -12.16
C LEU A 559 22.44 36.55 -11.01
N SER A 560 21.29 37.15 -10.71
CA SER A 560 21.14 38.13 -9.62
C SER A 560 21.52 37.55 -8.27
N THR A 561 21.05 36.35 -7.98
CA THR A 561 21.33 35.67 -6.70
C THR A 561 22.80 35.30 -6.54
N ILE A 562 23.43 34.88 -7.62
CA ILE A 562 24.87 34.56 -7.65
C ILE A 562 25.70 35.81 -7.42
N ARG A 563 25.39 36.89 -8.16
CA ARG A 563 26.13 38.15 -8.09
C ARG A 563 26.09 38.85 -6.74
N ASP A 564 24.95 38.75 -6.07
CA ASP A 564 24.71 39.41 -4.78
C ASP A 564 25.06 38.49 -3.58
N ALA A 565 25.78 37.39 -3.80
CA ALA A 565 26.22 36.48 -2.72
C ALA A 565 27.57 36.97 -2.14
N ASP A 566 27.68 36.83 -0.78
CA ASP A 566 28.96 37.16 -0.10
C ASP A 566 30.02 36.12 -0.41
N VAL A 567 29.60 34.86 -0.59
CA VAL A 567 30.50 33.74 -0.95
C VAL A 567 29.81 32.88 -2.01
N ILE A 568 30.54 32.57 -3.06
CA ILE A 568 30.13 31.63 -4.10
C ILE A 568 30.98 30.37 -3.95
N LEU A 569 30.32 29.21 -3.80
CA LEU A 569 30.94 27.89 -3.81
C LEU A 569 30.69 27.24 -5.16
N VAL A 570 31.74 27.06 -5.92
CA VAL A 570 31.69 26.44 -7.26
C VAL A 570 31.97 24.95 -7.09
N MET A 571 30.95 24.14 -7.31
CA MET A 571 31.02 22.68 -7.15
C MET A 571 31.19 21.99 -8.50
N LYS A 572 32.12 21.04 -8.57
CA LYS A 572 32.30 20.13 -9.69
C LYS A 572 32.68 18.74 -9.16
N ASP A 573 32.00 17.71 -9.65
CA ASP A 573 32.29 16.30 -9.33
C ASP A 573 32.46 16.00 -7.82
N GLY A 574 31.66 16.69 -6.99
CA GLY A 574 31.64 16.48 -5.53
C GLY A 574 32.62 17.32 -4.71
N ASP A 575 33.40 18.18 -5.35
CA ASP A 575 34.38 19.05 -4.71
C ASP A 575 34.04 20.53 -4.89
N ILE A 576 34.58 21.40 -3.99
CA ILE A 576 34.65 22.84 -4.20
C ILE A 576 35.91 23.12 -5.04
N VAL A 577 35.72 23.49 -6.31
CA VAL A 577 36.85 23.78 -7.22
C VAL A 577 37.27 25.25 -7.14
N GLU A 578 36.33 26.14 -6.79
CA GLU A 578 36.59 27.58 -6.63
C GLU A 578 35.70 28.16 -5.54
N GLN A 579 36.21 29.13 -4.79
CA GLN A 579 35.51 29.86 -3.76
C GLN A 579 35.92 31.31 -3.75
N GLY A 580 34.94 32.22 -3.67
CA GLY A 580 35.19 33.67 -3.63
C GLY A 580 33.92 34.47 -3.87
N ASN A 581 34.04 35.78 -4.07
CA ASN A 581 32.93 36.62 -4.52
C ASN A 581 32.85 36.65 -6.06
N HIS A 582 31.78 37.24 -6.59
CA HIS A 582 31.54 37.31 -8.04
C HIS A 582 32.70 37.93 -8.84
N GLU A 583 33.23 39.06 -8.36
CA GLU A 583 34.30 39.80 -9.06
C GLU A 583 35.63 39.03 -9.04
N GLU A 584 35.96 38.46 -7.88
CA GLU A 584 37.16 37.64 -7.70
C GLU A 584 37.19 36.43 -8.62
N LEU A 585 36.05 35.69 -8.67
CA LEU A 585 35.94 34.46 -9.46
C LEU A 585 35.93 34.74 -10.98
N LEU A 586 35.31 35.85 -11.40
CA LEU A 586 35.41 36.26 -12.82
C LEU A 586 36.83 36.67 -13.21
N ALA A 587 37.54 37.38 -12.32
CA ALA A 587 38.94 37.79 -12.60
C ALA A 587 39.89 36.60 -12.69
N GLN A 588 39.60 35.47 -12.03
CA GLN A 588 40.39 34.24 -12.10
C GLN A 588 40.27 33.52 -13.45
N ASN A 589 39.24 33.84 -14.25
CA ASN A 589 39.00 33.22 -15.56
C ASN A 589 38.94 31.68 -15.51
N GLY A 590 38.47 31.12 -14.40
CA GLY A 590 38.39 29.71 -14.11
C GLY A 590 37.04 29.08 -14.50
N PHE A 591 36.69 27.96 -13.84
CA PHE A 591 35.47 27.21 -14.13
C PHE A 591 34.19 28.04 -13.87
N TYR A 592 34.19 28.92 -12.86
CA TYR A 592 33.10 29.85 -12.64
C TYR A 592 32.87 30.78 -13.83
N ALA A 593 33.96 31.37 -14.39
CA ALA A 593 33.85 32.26 -15.54
C ALA A 593 33.34 31.52 -16.78
N GLU A 594 33.78 30.28 -17.01
CA GLU A 594 33.23 29.43 -18.07
C GLU A 594 31.72 29.17 -17.89
N LEU A 595 31.33 28.83 -16.69
CA LEU A 595 29.91 28.53 -16.34
C LEU A 595 29.03 29.78 -16.48
N TYR A 596 29.53 30.91 -16.03
CA TYR A 596 28.89 32.21 -16.17
C TYR A 596 28.68 32.60 -17.62
N ASN A 597 29.74 32.60 -18.45
CA ASN A 597 29.70 32.98 -19.85
C ASN A 597 28.82 32.01 -20.67
N SER A 598 28.83 30.71 -20.35
CA SER A 598 28.03 29.73 -21.07
C SER A 598 26.52 29.82 -20.79
N GLN A 599 26.13 30.23 -19.57
CA GLN A 599 24.72 30.29 -19.13
C GLN A 599 24.11 31.66 -19.30
N PHE A 600 24.88 32.75 -19.17
CA PHE A 600 24.33 34.11 -18.99
C PHE A 600 24.74 35.10 -20.07
N GLU A 601 25.87 34.95 -20.74
CA GLU A 601 26.29 35.88 -21.84
C GLU A 601 25.49 35.68 -23.16
N ARG A 602 24.85 34.53 -23.35
CA ARG A 602 24.02 34.30 -24.55
C ARG A 602 22.63 34.95 -24.48
N SER A 603 22.32 35.67 -23.42
CA SER A 603 21.02 36.33 -23.19
C SER A 603 21.06 37.86 -23.28
N ALA A 604 22.17 38.44 -23.72
CA ALA A 604 22.32 39.88 -23.93
C ALA A 604 22.20 40.28 -25.42
#